data_72e183895683769488743ec60db237d6
#
_entry.id   72e183895683769488743ec60db237d6
#
_cell.length_a   1.000
_cell.length_b   1.000
_cell.length_c   1.000
_cell.angle_alpha   90.00
_cell.angle_beta   90.00
_cell.angle_gamma   90.00
#
_symmetry.space_group_name_H-M   'P 1'
#
loop_
_entity.id
_entity.type
_entity.pdbx_description
1 polymer ?
#
loop_
_entity_poly.entity_id
_entity_poly.type
_entity_poly.pdbx_seq_one_letter_code
_entity_poly.pdbx_strand_id
1 'polypeptide(L)'
;KPPTTTREALEWKFSRAAQTSLANYSFYIGATNDNIDEVLKADYRRVCGIKVFMGSSTGNMLVDSPEALARIFAEAPTLIATHCEKEEIIKANKEKYIEKFGKDLSVIYHPLIRSAEACYASSSEAVELAHRYNARLHLLHLSTAKELSLLSDGPVEEKQITAEVCVHHL
;
A
#
# COMPACT_ATOMS: atom_id res chain seq x y z
N LYS A 1 -13.17 10.50 1.60
CA LYS A 1 -12.66 11.20 2.78
C LYS A 1 -13.76 11.32 3.81
N PRO A 2 -13.50 11.11 5.09
CA PRO A 2 -12.19 11.07 5.77
C PRO A 2 -11.42 9.73 5.58
N PRO A 3 -10.13 9.64 6.06
CA PRO A 3 -9.39 8.38 6.12
C PRO A 3 -10.14 7.34 6.95
N THR A 4 -10.02 6.06 6.57
CA THR A 4 -10.68 4.96 7.29
C THR A 4 -9.68 4.29 8.22
N THR A 5 -9.27 4.98 9.26
CA THR A 5 -8.21 4.55 10.18
C THR A 5 -8.73 4.11 11.55
N THR A 6 -10.03 4.23 11.77
CA THR A 6 -10.71 3.79 12.99
C THR A 6 -11.93 2.95 12.66
N ARG A 7 -12.40 2.18 13.64
CA ARG A 7 -13.62 1.40 13.52
C ARG A 7 -14.84 2.28 13.29
N GLU A 8 -14.94 3.44 13.94
CA GLU A 8 -16.04 4.39 13.76
C GLU A 8 -16.08 4.94 12.32
N ALA A 9 -14.91 5.29 11.75
CA ALA A 9 -14.82 5.75 10.36
C ALA A 9 -15.20 4.64 9.37
N LEU A 10 -14.87 3.39 9.67
CA LEU A 10 -15.26 2.23 8.89
C LEU A 10 -16.78 2.01 8.93
N GLU A 11 -17.41 2.01 10.12
CA GLU A 11 -18.85 1.87 10.28
C GLU A 11 -19.63 3.02 9.62
N TRP A 12 -19.12 4.24 9.71
CA TRP A 12 -19.71 5.36 8.99
C TRP A 12 -19.71 5.12 7.48
N LYS A 13 -18.61 4.60 6.90
CA LYS A 13 -18.54 4.26 5.47
C LYS A 13 -19.50 3.14 5.09
N PHE A 14 -19.60 2.10 5.88
CA PHE A 14 -20.58 1.03 5.64
C PHE A 14 -21.99 1.56 5.66
N SER A 15 -22.35 2.38 6.66
CA SER A 15 -23.67 3.01 6.76
C SER A 15 -23.97 3.92 5.56
N ARG A 16 -22.98 4.66 5.11
CA ARG A 16 -23.13 5.52 3.93
C ARG A 16 -23.30 4.71 2.65
N ALA A 17 -22.49 3.68 2.45
CA ALA A 17 -22.57 2.81 1.28
C ALA A 17 -23.90 2.05 1.22
N ALA A 18 -24.43 1.58 2.35
CA ALA A 18 -25.75 0.94 2.42
C ALA A 18 -26.87 1.82 1.91
N GLN A 19 -26.73 3.15 2.00
CA GLN A 19 -27.73 4.12 1.52
C GLN A 19 -27.53 4.57 0.08
N THR A 20 -26.31 4.45 -0.47
CA THR A 20 -25.94 5.13 -1.72
C THR A 20 -25.28 4.23 -2.76
N SER A 21 -24.78 3.04 -2.41
CA SER A 21 -24.13 2.15 -3.36
C SER A 21 -25.14 1.35 -4.16
N LEU A 22 -24.98 1.31 -5.48
CA LEU A 22 -25.75 0.47 -6.38
C LEU A 22 -25.10 -0.89 -6.63
N ALA A 23 -23.85 -1.08 -6.15
CA ALA A 23 -23.08 -2.30 -6.32
C ALA A 23 -22.67 -2.90 -4.95
N ASN A 24 -22.20 -4.11 -4.96
CA ASN A 24 -21.55 -4.72 -3.79
C ASN A 24 -20.34 -3.89 -3.38
N TYR A 25 -20.09 -3.77 -2.09
CA TYR A 25 -19.02 -2.94 -1.55
C TYR A 25 -18.37 -3.58 -0.33
N SER A 26 -17.12 -3.28 -0.16
CA SER A 26 -16.36 -3.45 1.08
C SER A 26 -15.31 -2.35 1.17
N PHE A 27 -14.60 -2.26 2.30
CA PHE A 27 -13.60 -1.22 2.53
C PHE A 27 -12.34 -1.84 3.15
N TYR A 28 -11.19 -1.25 2.86
CA TYR A 28 -9.98 -1.45 3.64
C TYR A 28 -10.02 -0.60 4.91
N ILE A 29 -9.47 -1.14 6.00
CA ILE A 29 -9.05 -0.30 7.12
C ILE A 29 -7.62 0.16 6.87
N GLY A 30 -7.35 1.45 7.04
CA GLY A 30 -6.02 2.04 6.82
C GLY A 30 -5.15 1.93 8.06
N ALA A 31 -3.93 1.42 7.90
CA ALA A 31 -2.91 1.48 8.94
C ALA A 31 -2.16 2.81 8.92
N THR A 32 -1.65 3.19 10.09
CA THR A 32 -0.71 4.28 10.33
C THR A 32 0.40 3.78 11.26
N ASN A 33 1.42 4.61 11.53
CA ASN A 33 2.46 4.23 12.50
C ASN A 33 1.92 3.92 13.91
N ASP A 34 0.73 4.47 14.27
CA ASP A 34 0.26 4.52 15.66
C ASP A 34 -1.07 3.79 15.92
N ASN A 35 -1.76 3.25 14.87
CA ASN A 35 -3.14 2.76 15.02
C ASN A 35 -3.31 1.24 14.95
N ILE A 36 -2.24 0.45 15.06
CA ILE A 36 -2.33 -1.01 14.91
C ILE A 36 -3.34 -1.64 15.88
N ASP A 37 -3.40 -1.17 17.11
CA ASP A 37 -4.35 -1.67 18.10
C ASP A 37 -5.82 -1.38 17.73
N GLU A 38 -6.07 -0.31 17.00
CA GLU A 38 -7.39 0.01 16.44
C GLU A 38 -7.70 -0.85 15.20
N VAL A 39 -6.70 -1.03 14.34
CA VAL A 39 -6.79 -1.89 13.15
C VAL A 39 -7.17 -3.32 13.56
N LEU A 40 -6.53 -3.88 14.59
CA LEU A 40 -6.78 -5.24 15.07
C LEU A 40 -8.20 -5.46 15.63
N LYS A 41 -8.94 -4.40 15.98
CA LYS A 41 -10.33 -4.47 16.47
C LYS A 41 -11.39 -4.50 15.35
N ALA A 42 -11.01 -4.37 14.09
CA ALA A 42 -11.95 -4.37 12.97
C ALA A 42 -12.65 -5.74 12.80
N ASP A 43 -13.90 -5.74 12.31
CA ASP A 43 -14.58 -6.99 11.94
C ASP A 43 -14.11 -7.46 10.55
N TYR A 44 -13.13 -8.35 10.53
CA TYR A 44 -12.50 -8.87 9.33
C TYR A 44 -13.37 -9.75 8.44
N ARG A 45 -14.61 -10.06 8.84
CA ARG A 45 -15.60 -10.68 7.95
C ARG A 45 -16.24 -9.67 7.00
N ARG A 46 -16.08 -8.37 7.27
CA ARG A 46 -16.71 -7.27 6.52
C ARG A 46 -15.74 -6.43 5.72
N VAL A 47 -14.44 -6.43 6.06
CA VAL A 47 -13.41 -5.62 5.38
C VAL A 47 -12.62 -6.44 4.38
N CYS A 48 -12.17 -5.79 3.28
CA CYS A 48 -11.34 -6.44 2.28
C CYS A 48 -9.93 -6.78 2.80
N GLY A 49 -9.42 -6.00 3.75
CA GLY A 49 -8.08 -6.16 4.28
C GLY A 49 -7.58 -4.88 4.98
N ILE A 50 -6.30 -4.87 5.26
CA ILE A 50 -5.59 -3.73 5.84
C ILE A 50 -4.84 -3.02 4.73
N LYS A 51 -5.05 -1.70 4.56
CA LYS A 51 -4.32 -0.88 3.60
C LYS A 51 -3.12 -0.21 4.26
N VAL A 52 -1.94 -0.42 3.68
CA VAL A 52 -0.68 0.17 4.15
C VAL A 52 -0.07 1.02 3.03
N PHE A 53 0.31 2.24 3.34
CA PHE A 53 1.10 3.09 2.47
C PHE A 53 2.56 3.08 2.94
N MET A 54 3.42 2.36 2.23
CA MET A 54 4.86 2.30 2.49
C MET A 54 5.62 3.42 1.74
N GLY A 55 4.92 4.37 1.17
CA GLY A 55 5.44 5.54 0.48
C GLY A 55 4.32 6.44 -0.03
N SER A 56 4.66 7.66 -0.42
CA SER A 56 3.80 8.62 -1.15
C SER A 56 2.34 8.66 -0.68
N SER A 57 2.13 8.98 0.58
CA SER A 57 0.78 9.09 1.15
C SER A 57 0.38 10.54 1.40
N THR A 58 -0.93 10.80 1.47
CA THR A 58 -1.51 12.09 1.88
C THR A 58 -1.99 12.03 3.32
N GLY A 59 -1.74 13.10 4.09
CA GLY A 59 -2.09 13.16 5.51
C GLY A 59 -1.20 12.25 6.35
N ASN A 60 -1.75 11.66 7.41
CA ASN A 60 -1.02 10.79 8.36
C ASN A 60 -1.20 9.31 8.04
N MET A 61 -1.14 8.93 6.75
CA MET A 61 -1.35 7.55 6.30
C MET A 61 -0.06 6.83 5.94
N LEU A 62 1.09 7.52 5.95
CA LEU A 62 2.39 6.90 5.69
C LEU A 62 2.75 5.99 6.87
N VAL A 63 3.18 4.76 6.55
CA VAL A 63 3.75 3.81 7.51
C VAL A 63 5.20 3.60 7.11
N ASP A 64 6.09 4.30 7.78
CA ASP A 64 7.54 4.30 7.56
C ASP A 64 8.36 3.87 8.79
N SER A 65 7.70 3.68 9.95
CA SER A 65 8.35 3.07 11.11
C SER A 65 8.56 1.57 10.88
N PRO A 66 9.81 1.07 10.96
CA PRO A 66 10.08 -0.38 10.86
C PRO A 66 9.34 -1.20 11.93
N GLU A 67 9.17 -0.64 13.14
CA GLU A 67 8.46 -1.28 14.24
C GLU A 67 6.97 -1.40 13.94
N ALA A 68 6.36 -0.34 13.38
CA ALA A 68 4.95 -0.36 12.99
C ALA A 68 4.71 -1.35 11.84
N LEU A 69 5.57 -1.36 10.82
CA LEU A 69 5.52 -2.34 9.73
C LEU A 69 5.65 -3.76 10.27
N ALA A 70 6.64 -4.04 11.12
CA ALA A 70 6.84 -5.36 11.71
C ALA A 70 5.61 -5.83 12.48
N ARG A 71 4.99 -4.97 13.31
CA ARG A 71 3.76 -5.28 14.04
C ARG A 71 2.59 -5.54 13.09
N ILE A 72 2.38 -4.69 12.08
CA ILE A 72 1.29 -4.87 11.11
C ILE A 72 1.42 -6.23 10.43
N PHE A 73 2.60 -6.58 9.93
CA PHE A 73 2.81 -7.85 9.24
C PHE A 73 2.76 -9.08 10.18
N ALA A 74 3.20 -8.93 11.43
CA ALA A 74 3.16 -10.03 12.40
C ALA A 74 1.76 -10.31 12.95
N GLU A 75 0.94 -9.28 13.15
CA GLU A 75 -0.32 -9.37 13.89
C GLU A 75 -1.56 -9.32 12.99
N ALA A 76 -1.43 -8.95 11.69
CA ALA A 76 -2.56 -8.84 10.76
C ALA A 76 -3.29 -10.18 10.59
N PRO A 77 -4.58 -10.28 10.93
CA PRO A 77 -5.35 -11.52 10.79
C PRO A 77 -5.93 -11.70 9.38
N THR A 78 -5.59 -10.83 8.43
CA THR A 78 -6.16 -10.79 7.10
C THR A 78 -5.15 -10.29 6.06
N LEU A 79 -5.59 -10.11 4.81
CA LEU A 79 -4.80 -9.57 3.72
C LEU A 79 -4.28 -8.16 4.02
N ILE A 80 -2.99 -7.95 3.81
CA ILE A 80 -2.34 -6.63 3.80
C ILE A 80 -2.19 -6.19 2.35
N ALA A 81 -2.76 -5.04 2.00
CA ALA A 81 -2.64 -4.44 0.68
C ALA A 81 -1.72 -3.21 0.75
N THR A 82 -0.61 -3.23 0.02
CA THR A 82 0.43 -2.21 0.12
C THR A 82 0.55 -1.35 -1.13
N HIS A 83 0.69 -0.04 -0.94
CA HIS A 83 1.28 0.88 -1.90
C HIS A 83 2.77 1.00 -1.59
N CYS A 84 3.62 0.64 -2.55
CA CYS A 84 5.05 0.48 -2.33
C CYS A 84 5.87 1.48 -3.16
N GLU A 85 6.49 2.44 -2.46
CA GLU A 85 7.50 3.34 -3.01
C GLU A 85 8.45 3.78 -1.89
N LYS A 86 9.75 3.78 -2.15
CA LYS A 86 10.76 4.18 -1.16
C LYS A 86 10.94 5.70 -1.18
N GLU A 87 10.41 6.36 -0.15
CA GLU A 87 10.35 7.83 -0.07
C GLU A 87 11.74 8.49 -0.11
N GLU A 88 12.76 7.87 0.47
CA GLU A 88 14.13 8.38 0.46
C GLU A 88 14.69 8.45 -0.97
N ILE A 89 14.40 7.44 -1.80
CA ILE A 89 14.83 7.41 -3.21
C ILE A 89 14.10 8.49 -4.00
N ILE A 90 12.79 8.64 -3.76
CA ILE A 90 11.98 9.67 -4.43
C ILE A 90 12.50 11.07 -4.09
N LYS A 91 12.77 11.34 -2.81
CA LYS A 91 13.32 12.64 -2.36
C LYS A 91 14.65 12.94 -3.00
N ALA A 92 15.60 11.99 -2.94
CA ALA A 92 16.91 12.15 -3.57
C ALA A 92 16.82 12.40 -5.08
N ASN A 93 15.98 11.64 -5.78
CA ASN A 93 15.74 11.86 -7.21
C ASN A 93 15.14 13.25 -7.47
N LYS A 94 14.12 13.65 -6.69
CA LYS A 94 13.47 14.96 -6.84
C LYS A 94 14.45 16.09 -6.65
N GLU A 95 15.29 16.05 -5.63
CA GLU A 95 16.33 17.05 -5.35
C GLU A 95 17.31 17.15 -6.52
N LYS A 96 17.80 16.03 -7.04
CA LYS A 96 18.67 15.96 -8.22
C LYS A 96 18.05 16.62 -9.45
N TYR A 97 16.75 16.38 -9.70
CA TYR A 97 16.07 16.99 -10.86
C TYR A 97 15.79 18.47 -10.65
N ILE A 98 15.46 18.90 -9.42
CA ILE A 98 15.30 20.32 -9.09
C ILE A 98 16.61 21.09 -9.25
N GLU A 99 17.73 20.52 -8.81
CA GLU A 99 19.06 21.12 -8.97
C GLU A 99 19.40 21.32 -10.46
N LYS A 100 19.07 20.35 -11.29
CA LYS A 100 19.41 20.36 -12.72
C LYS A 100 18.47 21.23 -13.58
N PHE A 101 17.18 21.27 -13.26
CA PHE A 101 16.14 21.82 -14.14
C PHE A 101 15.27 22.89 -13.48
N GLY A 102 15.54 23.24 -12.21
CA GLY A 102 14.74 24.19 -11.44
C GLY A 102 13.52 23.55 -10.78
N LYS A 103 12.76 24.37 -10.02
CA LYS A 103 11.63 23.89 -9.21
C LYS A 103 10.40 23.50 -10.03
N ASP A 104 10.21 24.11 -11.20
CA ASP A 104 9.06 23.88 -12.08
C ASP A 104 9.36 22.69 -13.03
N LEU A 105 9.39 21.49 -12.45
CA LEU A 105 9.71 20.28 -13.17
C LEU A 105 8.59 19.87 -14.14
N SER A 106 8.94 19.59 -15.38
CA SER A 106 8.02 18.97 -16.35
C SER A 106 7.57 17.59 -15.88
N VAL A 107 6.32 17.21 -16.20
CA VAL A 107 5.74 15.90 -15.91
C VAL A 107 6.56 14.74 -16.48
N ILE A 108 7.38 14.96 -17.52
CA ILE A 108 8.26 13.94 -18.11
C ILE A 108 9.30 13.38 -17.11
N TYR A 109 9.63 14.14 -16.06
CA TYR A 109 10.53 13.68 -14.98
C TYR A 109 9.84 12.86 -13.92
N HIS A 110 8.51 12.80 -13.89
CA HIS A 110 7.76 12.06 -12.89
C HIS A 110 8.18 10.57 -12.79
N PRO A 111 8.27 9.79 -13.90
CA PRO A 111 8.69 8.38 -13.83
C PRO A 111 10.17 8.21 -13.48
N LEU A 112 10.99 9.26 -13.64
CA LEU A 112 12.40 9.23 -13.26
C LEU A 112 12.61 9.60 -11.78
N ILE A 113 11.72 10.39 -11.21
CA ILE A 113 11.68 10.73 -9.78
C ILE A 113 11.09 9.56 -8.98
N ARG A 114 9.92 9.09 -9.39
CA ARG A 114 9.26 7.88 -8.83
C ARG A 114 9.73 6.66 -9.65
N SER A 115 10.99 6.34 -9.48
CA SER A 115 11.70 5.39 -10.34
C SER A 115 11.33 3.92 -10.06
N ALA A 116 11.66 3.05 -11.02
CA ALA A 116 11.51 1.61 -10.86
C ALA A 116 12.29 1.07 -9.63
N GLU A 117 13.43 1.69 -9.29
CA GLU A 117 14.21 1.35 -8.12
C GLU A 117 13.47 1.70 -6.81
N ALA A 118 12.76 2.84 -6.78
CA ALA A 118 11.95 3.22 -5.61
C ALA A 118 10.79 2.25 -5.38
N CYS A 119 10.11 1.84 -6.45
CA CYS A 119 9.05 0.83 -6.39
C CYS A 119 9.62 -0.52 -5.93
N TYR A 120 10.64 -1.03 -6.62
CA TYR A 120 11.24 -2.33 -6.33
C TYR A 120 11.80 -2.43 -4.91
N ALA A 121 12.48 -1.40 -4.41
CA ALA A 121 13.04 -1.41 -3.05
C ALA A 121 11.94 -1.54 -1.99
N SER A 122 10.83 -0.82 -2.15
CA SER A 122 9.70 -0.90 -1.21
C SER A 122 8.90 -2.19 -1.34
N SER A 123 8.65 -2.66 -2.58
CA SER A 123 7.96 -3.93 -2.82
C SER A 123 8.77 -5.13 -2.31
N SER A 124 10.11 -5.11 -2.46
CA SER A 124 11.00 -6.14 -1.89
C SER A 124 10.91 -6.19 -0.38
N GLU A 125 10.93 -5.04 0.29
CA GLU A 125 10.76 -4.95 1.75
C GLU A 125 9.41 -5.51 2.20
N ALA A 126 8.32 -5.19 1.50
CA ALA A 126 7.00 -5.74 1.81
C ALA A 126 6.95 -7.27 1.65
N VAL A 127 7.57 -7.81 0.59
CA VAL A 127 7.67 -9.25 0.34
C VAL A 127 8.50 -9.96 1.41
N GLU A 128 9.64 -9.37 1.81
CA GLU A 128 10.46 -9.91 2.89
C GLU A 128 9.70 -9.94 4.22
N LEU A 129 8.96 -8.89 4.55
CA LEU A 129 8.12 -8.86 5.75
C LEU A 129 7.02 -9.91 5.69
N ALA A 130 6.36 -10.07 4.52
CA ALA A 130 5.32 -11.07 4.33
C ALA A 130 5.85 -12.50 4.55
N HIS A 131 7.02 -12.83 4.01
CA HIS A 131 7.67 -14.12 4.25
C HIS A 131 8.09 -14.31 5.71
N ARG A 132 8.70 -13.29 6.31
CA ARG A 132 9.19 -13.35 7.71
C ARG A 132 8.07 -13.63 8.70
N TYR A 133 6.92 -13.01 8.52
CA TYR A 133 5.78 -13.10 9.44
C TYR A 133 4.65 -14.01 8.95
N ASN A 134 4.86 -14.69 7.83
CA ASN A 134 3.83 -15.51 7.19
C ASN A 134 2.52 -14.76 6.92
N ALA A 135 2.61 -13.47 6.58
CA ALA A 135 1.47 -12.61 6.30
C ALA A 135 0.98 -12.76 4.86
N ARG A 136 -0.33 -12.63 4.64
CA ARG A 136 -0.90 -12.54 3.28
C ARG A 136 -0.73 -11.12 2.75
N LEU A 137 -0.05 -11.00 1.61
CA LEU A 137 0.29 -9.71 0.99
C LEU A 137 -0.36 -9.55 -0.39
N HIS A 138 -0.85 -8.35 -0.67
CA HIS A 138 -1.25 -7.92 -1.99
C HIS A 138 -0.52 -6.62 -2.37
N LEU A 139 0.32 -6.68 -3.41
CA LEU A 139 0.99 -5.52 -3.96
C LEU A 139 0.04 -4.82 -4.94
N LEU A 140 -0.34 -3.58 -4.63
CA LEU A 140 -1.28 -2.81 -5.43
C LEU A 140 -0.58 -2.20 -6.66
N HIS A 141 -1.32 -2.14 -7.78
CA HIS A 141 -0.96 -1.38 -8.99
C HIS A 141 0.52 -1.47 -9.38
N LEU A 142 1.07 -2.67 -9.54
CA LEU A 142 2.44 -2.86 -10.04
C LEU A 142 2.66 -2.05 -11.32
N SER A 143 3.74 -1.27 -11.34
CA SER A 143 4.03 -0.33 -12.43
C SER A 143 5.34 -0.62 -13.14
N THR A 144 6.12 -1.61 -12.67
CA THR A 144 7.44 -1.92 -13.22
C THR A 144 7.63 -3.40 -13.48
N ALA A 145 8.28 -3.74 -14.59
CA ALA A 145 8.60 -5.12 -14.93
C ALA A 145 9.56 -5.79 -13.91
N LYS A 146 10.41 -4.99 -13.26
CA LYS A 146 11.36 -5.49 -12.27
C LYS A 146 10.67 -6.13 -11.07
N GLU A 147 9.53 -5.59 -10.64
CA GLU A 147 8.77 -6.11 -9.51
C GLU A 147 8.15 -7.50 -9.77
N LEU A 148 7.97 -7.89 -11.04
CA LEU A 148 7.46 -9.23 -11.39
C LEU A 148 8.38 -10.35 -10.86
N SER A 149 9.68 -10.09 -10.71
CA SER A 149 10.63 -11.05 -10.13
C SER A 149 10.37 -11.39 -8.66
N LEU A 150 9.54 -10.61 -7.97
CA LEU A 150 9.12 -10.85 -6.58
C LEU A 150 7.96 -11.84 -6.47
N LEU A 151 7.34 -12.18 -7.58
CA LEU A 151 6.13 -13.01 -7.63
C LEU A 151 6.45 -14.40 -8.18
N SER A 152 5.71 -15.38 -7.72
CA SER A 152 5.77 -16.76 -8.23
C SER A 152 4.64 -17.03 -9.23
N ASP A 153 4.86 -17.97 -10.14
CA ASP A 153 3.80 -18.52 -11.00
C ASP A 153 2.83 -19.39 -10.20
N GLY A 154 1.66 -19.68 -10.78
CA GLY A 154 0.67 -20.60 -10.22
C GLY A 154 -0.69 -19.95 -9.91
N PRO A 155 -1.67 -20.74 -9.45
CA PRO A 155 -3.02 -20.30 -9.14
C PRO A 155 -3.04 -19.21 -8.05
N VAL A 156 -3.85 -18.18 -8.24
CA VAL A 156 -3.94 -17.03 -7.30
C VAL A 156 -4.43 -17.49 -5.92
N GLU A 157 -5.31 -18.49 -5.89
CA GLU A 157 -5.93 -19.01 -4.67
C GLU A 157 -4.93 -19.67 -3.71
N GLU A 158 -3.81 -20.13 -4.23
CA GLU A 158 -2.76 -20.82 -3.47
C GLU A 158 -1.63 -19.89 -3.01
N LYS A 159 -1.68 -18.60 -3.43
CA LYS A 159 -0.58 -17.66 -3.18
C LYS A 159 -0.73 -16.94 -1.86
N GLN A 160 0.38 -16.87 -1.13
CA GLN A 160 0.56 -15.97 0.01
C GLN A 160 0.70 -14.52 -0.46
N ILE A 161 1.42 -14.30 -1.56
CA ILE A 161 1.71 -12.99 -2.13
C ILE A 161 1.07 -12.89 -3.51
N THR A 162 0.23 -11.88 -3.69
CA THR A 162 -0.45 -11.56 -4.94
C THR A 162 -0.17 -10.13 -5.35
N ALA A 163 -0.45 -9.78 -6.59
CA ALA A 163 -0.33 -8.42 -7.09
C ALA A 163 -1.42 -8.11 -8.11
N GLU A 164 -1.65 -6.83 -8.34
CA GLU A 164 -2.53 -6.32 -9.38
C GLU A 164 -1.84 -5.29 -10.28
N VAL A 165 -2.37 -5.12 -11.47
CA VAL A 165 -2.02 -4.03 -12.39
C VAL A 165 -3.26 -3.21 -12.71
N CYS A 166 -3.08 -1.94 -13.01
CA CYS A 166 -4.17 -1.10 -13.51
C CYS A 166 -4.38 -1.36 -15.02
N VAL A 167 -5.59 -1.16 -15.50
CA VAL A 167 -5.95 -1.36 -16.92
C VAL A 167 -5.01 -0.61 -17.89
N HIS A 168 -4.57 0.59 -17.51
CA HIS A 168 -3.63 1.38 -18.32
C HIS A 168 -2.17 0.90 -18.25
N HIS A 169 -1.85 -0.14 -17.49
CA HIS A 169 -0.54 -0.80 -17.51
C HIS A 169 -0.48 -1.96 -18.51
N LEU A 170 -1.62 -2.34 -19.09
CA LEU A 170 -1.77 -3.39 -20.10
C LEU A 170 -1.83 -2.78 -21.50
#